data_52aa291380a086f439e178e46d79c820
#
_entry.id   52aa291380a086f439e178e46d79c820
#
_cell.length_a   1.000
_cell.length_b   1.000
_cell.length_c   1.000
_cell.angle_alpha   90.00
_cell.angle_beta   90.00
_cell.angle_gamma   90.00
#
_symmetry.space_group_name_H-M   'P 1'
#
loop_
_entity.id
_entity.type
_entity.pdbx_description
1 polymer ?
#
loop_
_entity_poly.entity_id
_entity_poly.type
_entity_poly.pdbx_seq_one_letter_code
_entity_poly.pdbx_strand_id
1 'polypeptide(L)'
;MKQILSFLSLVLVALTFVSCNSNSPEAVVQEYVADLQAGKYEEAIDLFYFKKNLTDADKQQYVSMMKDKWGKEIEKKGGITGVEITNVSVAEDGNSANVKYILKYGDGTSKDQDSKLLKVDDKWKMESGK
;
A
#
# COMPACT_ATOMS: atom_id res chain seq x y z
N MET A 1 -17.28 -6.40 26.10
CA MET A 1 -17.79 -5.14 25.62
C MET A 1 -16.80 -4.01 25.76
N LYS A 2 -16.26 -3.83 26.94
CA LYS A 2 -15.29 -2.78 27.16
C LYS A 2 -14.04 -2.96 26.30
N GLN A 3 -13.66 -4.19 26.08
CA GLN A 3 -12.50 -4.49 25.26
C GLN A 3 -12.67 -4.05 23.82
N ILE A 4 -13.88 -4.12 23.34
CA ILE A 4 -14.18 -3.70 21.97
C ILE A 4 -13.95 -2.21 21.82
N LEU A 5 -14.32 -1.45 22.82
CA LEU A 5 -14.11 -0.01 22.79
C LEU A 5 -12.64 0.34 22.78
N SER A 6 -11.84 -0.42 23.53
CA SER A 6 -10.41 -0.23 23.52
C SER A 6 -9.82 -0.47 22.13
N PHE A 7 -10.31 -1.47 21.48
CA PHE A 7 -9.88 -1.78 20.12
C PHE A 7 -10.13 -0.62 19.18
N LEU A 8 -11.32 -0.07 19.25
CA LEU A 8 -11.67 1.05 18.39
C LEU A 8 -10.77 2.24 18.63
N SER A 9 -10.44 2.48 19.88
CA SER A 9 -9.53 3.57 20.20
C SER A 9 -8.17 3.39 19.55
N LEU A 10 -7.66 2.18 19.58
CA LEU A 10 -6.38 1.87 18.97
C LEU A 10 -6.41 2.11 17.47
N VAL A 11 -7.47 1.70 16.82
CA VAL A 11 -7.60 1.89 15.39
C VAL A 11 -7.58 3.37 15.03
N LEU A 12 -8.29 4.17 15.78
CA LEU A 12 -8.33 5.61 15.55
C LEU A 12 -6.97 6.24 15.71
N VAL A 13 -6.25 5.84 16.74
CA VAL A 13 -4.90 6.36 16.96
C VAL A 13 -4.00 6.02 15.80
N ALA A 14 -4.10 4.80 15.31
CA ALA A 14 -3.28 4.37 14.18
C ALA A 14 -3.54 5.22 12.94
N LEU A 15 -4.79 5.51 12.66
CA LEU A 15 -5.15 6.35 11.52
C LEU A 15 -4.57 7.75 11.66
N THR A 16 -4.69 8.31 12.83
CA THR A 16 -4.16 9.64 13.08
C THR A 16 -2.66 9.66 12.90
N PHE A 17 -2.00 8.65 13.42
CA PHE A 17 -0.56 8.53 13.32
C PHE A 17 -0.11 8.49 11.87
N VAL A 18 -0.79 7.72 11.04
CA VAL A 18 -0.44 7.58 9.64
C VAL A 18 -0.54 8.92 8.91
N SER A 19 -1.56 9.69 9.18
CA SER A 19 -1.72 10.97 8.50
C SER A 19 -0.64 11.97 8.87
N CYS A 20 -0.02 11.81 10.04
CA CYS A 20 1.01 12.73 10.49
C CYS A 20 2.40 12.33 10.05
N ASN A 21 2.64 11.06 9.79
CA ASN A 21 3.96 10.58 9.49
C ASN A 21 3.93 9.66 8.27
N SER A 22 4.28 10.22 7.13
CA SER A 22 4.28 9.48 5.88
C SER A 22 5.60 8.77 5.59
N ASN A 23 6.58 8.88 6.49
CA ASN A 23 7.90 8.29 6.24
C ASN A 23 8.10 6.98 7.00
N SER A 24 7.23 6.01 6.73
CA SER A 24 7.36 4.67 7.30
C SER A 24 6.90 3.66 6.25
N PRO A 25 7.37 2.41 6.34
CA PRO A 25 6.97 1.39 5.36
C PRO A 25 5.45 1.19 5.33
N GLU A 26 4.83 1.12 6.48
CA GLU A 26 3.38 0.89 6.54
C GLU A 26 2.60 2.07 5.99
N ALA A 27 3.11 3.30 6.18
CA ALA A 27 2.45 4.48 5.62
C ALA A 27 2.45 4.45 4.10
N VAL A 28 3.55 4.01 3.51
CA VAL A 28 3.64 3.90 2.05
C VAL A 28 2.65 2.87 1.53
N VAL A 29 2.52 1.73 2.20
CA VAL A 29 1.56 0.71 1.79
C VAL A 29 0.14 1.24 1.91
N GLN A 30 -0.17 1.95 2.97
CA GLN A 30 -1.50 2.52 3.16
C GLN A 30 -1.82 3.57 2.09
N GLU A 31 -0.84 4.37 1.74
CA GLU A 31 -1.00 5.35 0.67
C GLU A 31 -1.23 4.65 -0.68
N TYR A 32 -0.48 3.59 -0.94
CA TYR A 32 -0.64 2.79 -2.15
C TYR A 32 -2.06 2.23 -2.24
N VAL A 33 -2.56 1.66 -1.16
CA VAL A 33 -3.92 1.11 -1.15
C VAL A 33 -4.95 2.21 -1.33
N ALA A 34 -4.75 3.36 -0.72
CA ALA A 34 -5.65 4.49 -0.88
C ALA A 34 -5.69 4.96 -2.34
N ASP A 35 -4.53 4.98 -3.00
CA ASP A 35 -4.47 5.35 -4.41
C ASP A 35 -5.22 4.33 -5.28
N LEU A 36 -5.07 3.05 -4.99
CA LEU A 36 -5.82 2.02 -5.71
C LEU A 36 -7.32 2.17 -5.49
N GLN A 37 -7.71 2.47 -4.26
CA GLN A 37 -9.10 2.69 -3.90
C GLN A 37 -9.71 3.84 -4.70
N ALA A 38 -8.94 4.89 -4.90
CA ALA A 38 -9.39 6.09 -5.60
C ALA A 38 -9.19 6.01 -7.11
N GLY A 39 -8.57 4.94 -7.60
CA GLY A 39 -8.28 4.80 -9.02
C GLY A 39 -7.12 5.66 -9.50
N LYS A 40 -6.28 6.10 -8.57
CA LYS A 40 -5.13 6.96 -8.88
C LYS A 40 -3.89 6.12 -9.17
N TYR A 41 -3.90 5.45 -10.30
CA TYR A 41 -2.83 4.50 -10.63
C TYR A 41 -1.50 5.17 -10.91
N GLU A 42 -1.51 6.38 -11.47
CA GLU A 42 -0.26 7.10 -11.69
C GLU A 42 0.45 7.39 -10.37
N GLU A 43 -0.30 7.84 -9.39
CA GLU A 43 0.26 8.14 -8.07
C GLU A 43 0.73 6.88 -7.37
N ALA A 44 0.01 5.77 -7.55
CA ALA A 44 0.41 4.50 -7.00
C ALA A 44 1.77 4.06 -7.55
N ILE A 45 2.00 4.26 -8.84
CA ILE A 45 3.26 3.88 -9.47
C ILE A 45 4.42 4.71 -8.93
N ASP A 46 4.16 5.96 -8.59
CA ASP A 46 5.20 6.83 -8.03
C ASP A 46 5.71 6.34 -6.67
N LEU A 47 4.98 5.45 -6.02
CA LEU A 47 5.41 4.87 -4.75
C LEU A 47 6.39 3.71 -4.92
N PHE A 48 6.63 3.27 -6.15
CA PHE A 48 7.52 2.17 -6.44
C PHE A 48 8.91 2.63 -6.80
N TYR A 49 9.89 1.80 -6.48
CA TYR A 49 11.26 1.99 -6.90
C TYR A 49 11.51 1.17 -8.16
N PHE A 50 12.03 1.82 -9.18
CA PHE A 50 12.46 1.16 -10.41
C PHE A 50 13.96 1.37 -10.58
N LYS A 51 14.65 0.31 -11.01
CA LYS A 51 16.10 0.38 -11.16
C LYS A 51 16.56 1.41 -12.17
N LYS A 52 15.73 1.70 -13.15
CA LYS A 52 15.98 2.74 -14.13
C LYS A 52 14.86 3.76 -14.08
N ASN A 53 15.17 4.98 -14.50
CA ASN A 53 14.14 6.01 -14.54
C ASN A 53 13.10 5.66 -15.59
N LEU A 54 11.85 5.79 -15.22
CA LEU A 54 10.75 5.55 -16.15
C LEU A 54 10.53 6.78 -17.02
N THR A 55 10.36 6.55 -18.31
CA THR A 55 9.88 7.61 -19.20
C THR A 55 8.37 7.75 -19.00
N ASP A 56 7.80 8.84 -19.50
CA ASP A 56 6.35 9.03 -19.46
C ASP A 56 5.62 7.89 -20.15
N ALA A 57 6.17 7.40 -21.27
CA ALA A 57 5.58 6.28 -21.98
C ALA A 57 5.59 5.01 -21.16
N ASP A 58 6.71 4.73 -20.48
CA ASP A 58 6.83 3.57 -19.61
C ASP A 58 5.81 3.65 -18.48
N LYS A 59 5.68 4.82 -17.88
CA LYS A 59 4.75 5.03 -16.79
C LYS A 59 3.31 4.78 -17.23
N GLN A 60 2.93 5.30 -18.39
CA GLN A 60 1.58 5.09 -18.91
C GLN A 60 1.31 3.62 -19.22
N GLN A 61 2.34 2.90 -19.64
CA GLN A 61 2.22 1.47 -19.87
C GLN A 61 1.93 0.71 -18.59
N TYR A 62 2.63 1.07 -17.51
CA TYR A 62 2.36 0.47 -16.19
C TYR A 62 0.96 0.83 -15.70
N VAL A 63 0.54 2.07 -15.90
CA VAL A 63 -0.81 2.51 -15.51
C VAL A 63 -1.85 1.67 -16.23
N SER A 64 -1.71 1.49 -17.53
CA SER A 64 -2.64 0.69 -18.31
C SER A 64 -2.70 -0.74 -17.84
N MET A 65 -1.53 -1.32 -17.54
CA MET A 65 -1.45 -2.69 -17.06
C MET A 65 -2.14 -2.85 -15.72
N MET A 66 -1.93 -1.89 -14.81
CA MET A 66 -2.58 -1.93 -13.50
C MET A 66 -4.09 -1.83 -13.63
N LYS A 67 -4.57 -0.94 -14.49
CA LYS A 67 -6.01 -0.81 -14.72
C LYS A 67 -6.61 -2.09 -15.26
N ASP A 68 -5.92 -2.72 -16.20
CA ASP A 68 -6.44 -3.92 -16.85
C ASP A 68 -6.43 -5.13 -15.92
N LYS A 69 -5.38 -5.29 -15.14
CA LYS A 69 -5.28 -6.47 -14.27
C LYS A 69 -5.94 -6.24 -12.93
N TRP A 70 -5.52 -5.22 -12.24
CA TRP A 70 -5.96 -4.98 -10.85
C TRP A 70 -7.21 -4.16 -10.76
N GLY A 71 -7.34 -3.17 -11.62
CA GLY A 71 -8.52 -2.33 -11.62
C GLY A 71 -9.79 -3.12 -11.85
N LYS A 72 -9.76 -4.01 -12.82
CA LYS A 72 -10.91 -4.85 -13.11
C LYS A 72 -11.21 -5.85 -12.01
N GLU A 73 -10.17 -6.43 -11.43
CA GLU A 73 -10.36 -7.36 -10.32
C GLU A 73 -10.94 -6.66 -9.11
N ILE A 74 -10.42 -5.48 -8.80
CA ILE A 74 -10.91 -4.69 -7.67
C ILE A 74 -12.37 -4.32 -7.89
N GLU A 75 -12.70 -3.86 -9.08
CA GLU A 75 -14.08 -3.48 -9.41
C GLU A 75 -15.02 -4.67 -9.31
N LYS A 76 -14.57 -5.83 -9.80
CA LYS A 76 -15.35 -7.06 -9.76
C LYS A 76 -15.66 -7.49 -8.34
N LYS A 77 -14.78 -7.18 -7.42
CA LYS A 77 -14.94 -7.54 -6.01
C LYS A 77 -15.62 -6.44 -5.19
N GLY A 78 -16.13 -5.42 -5.84
CA GLY A 78 -16.86 -4.36 -5.16
C GLY A 78 -15.99 -3.24 -4.61
N GLY A 79 -14.76 -3.13 -5.11
CA GLY A 79 -13.83 -2.11 -4.66
C GLY A 79 -13.09 -2.51 -3.39
N ILE A 80 -12.06 -1.76 -3.07
CA ILE A 80 -11.31 -1.96 -1.83
C ILE A 80 -11.98 -1.14 -0.74
N THR A 81 -12.37 -1.77 0.36
CA THR A 81 -13.03 -1.09 1.47
C THR A 81 -12.08 -0.78 2.61
N GLY A 82 -10.93 -1.44 2.65
CA GLY A 82 -9.98 -1.18 3.71
C GLY A 82 -8.70 -1.96 3.57
N VAL A 83 -7.74 -1.64 4.42
CA VAL A 83 -6.48 -2.34 4.52
C VAL A 83 -6.15 -2.52 5.98
N GLU A 84 -5.61 -3.68 6.32
CA GLU A 84 -5.18 -3.98 7.67
C GLU A 84 -3.72 -4.39 7.63
N ILE A 85 -2.87 -3.62 8.27
CA ILE A 85 -1.44 -3.95 8.38
C ILE A 85 -1.29 -5.00 9.47
N THR A 86 -0.77 -6.15 9.13
CA THR A 86 -0.64 -7.26 10.08
C THR A 86 0.78 -7.43 10.61
N ASN A 87 1.77 -7.00 9.85
CA ASN A 87 3.16 -7.11 10.33
C ASN A 87 4.06 -6.16 9.56
N VAL A 88 5.01 -5.55 10.27
CA VAL A 88 6.04 -4.72 9.67
C VAL A 88 7.38 -5.19 10.21
N SER A 89 8.28 -5.52 9.31
CA SER A 89 9.60 -6.02 9.67
C SER A 89 10.65 -5.21 8.96
N VAL A 90 11.47 -4.48 9.71
CA VAL A 90 12.52 -3.63 9.16
C VAL A 90 13.86 -4.33 9.36
N ALA A 91 14.69 -4.36 8.33
CA ALA A 91 16.01 -4.97 8.40
C ALA A 91 16.91 -4.20 9.37
N GLU A 92 17.94 -4.87 9.87
CA GLU A 92 18.85 -4.28 10.85
C GLU A 92 19.50 -2.99 10.34
N ASP A 93 19.84 -2.95 9.06
CA ASP A 93 20.47 -1.77 8.47
C ASP A 93 19.48 -0.63 8.23
N GLY A 94 18.19 -0.86 8.43
CA GLY A 94 17.16 0.15 8.25
C GLY A 94 16.88 0.52 6.80
N ASN A 95 17.42 -0.23 5.84
CA ASN A 95 17.31 0.11 4.42
C ASN A 95 16.29 -0.71 3.65
N SER A 96 15.71 -1.71 4.28
CA SER A 96 14.66 -2.50 3.66
C SER A 96 13.64 -2.91 4.70
N ALA A 97 12.44 -3.22 4.23
CA ALA A 97 11.36 -3.63 5.12
C ALA A 97 10.42 -4.55 4.38
N ASN A 98 9.67 -5.31 5.14
CA ASN A 98 8.64 -6.17 4.63
C ASN A 98 7.35 -5.83 5.36
N VAL A 99 6.28 -5.59 4.61
CA VAL A 99 4.99 -5.25 5.20
C VAL A 99 3.97 -6.27 4.75
N LYS A 100 3.34 -6.92 5.72
CA LYS A 100 2.25 -7.85 5.45
C LYS A 100 0.94 -7.16 5.76
N TYR A 101 -0.02 -7.31 4.88
CA TYR A 101 -1.30 -6.64 5.05
C TYR A 101 -2.41 -7.42 4.38
N ILE A 102 -3.62 -7.08 4.77
CA ILE A 102 -4.83 -7.71 4.24
C ILE A 102 -5.65 -6.64 3.55
N LEU A 103 -5.97 -6.88 2.28
CA LEU A 103 -6.90 -6.02 1.55
C LEU A 103 -8.31 -6.54 1.76
N LYS A 104 -9.23 -5.63 2.06
CA LYS A 104 -10.63 -5.98 2.25
C LYS A 104 -11.45 -5.41 1.10
N TYR A 105 -12.32 -6.23 0.56
CA TYR A 105 -13.11 -5.86 -0.61
C TYR A 105 -14.59 -5.71 -0.27
N GLY A 106 -15.30 -4.98 -1.15
CA GLY A 106 -16.71 -4.70 -0.93
C GLY A 106 -17.62 -5.93 -0.95
N ASP A 107 -17.19 -7.01 -1.57
CA ASP A 107 -17.96 -8.26 -1.60
C ASP A 107 -17.77 -9.11 -0.34
N GLY A 108 -17.04 -8.60 0.64
CA GLY A 108 -16.79 -9.32 1.88
C GLY A 108 -15.58 -10.23 1.86
N THR A 109 -14.92 -10.36 0.72
CA THR A 109 -13.70 -11.16 0.65
C THR A 109 -12.48 -10.34 1.03
N SER A 110 -11.37 -11.02 1.27
CA SER A 110 -10.12 -10.38 1.61
C SER A 110 -8.97 -11.10 0.94
N LYS A 111 -7.81 -10.43 0.86
CA LYS A 111 -6.64 -10.99 0.23
C LYS A 111 -5.39 -10.62 1.03
N ASP A 112 -4.59 -11.62 1.35
CA ASP A 112 -3.32 -11.41 2.03
C ASP A 112 -2.29 -10.91 1.03
N GLN A 113 -1.54 -9.89 1.43
CA GLN A 113 -0.51 -9.29 0.60
C GLN A 113 0.78 -9.14 1.39
N ASP A 114 1.88 -9.12 0.68
CA ASP A 114 3.20 -8.99 1.25
C ASP A 114 4.00 -8.10 0.31
N SER A 115 4.48 -6.96 0.80
CA SER A 115 5.24 -6.03 -0.01
C SER A 115 6.61 -5.79 0.60
N LYS A 116 7.61 -5.81 -0.25
CA LYS A 116 8.96 -5.47 0.15
C LYS A 116 9.21 -4.00 -0.20
N LEU A 117 9.84 -3.28 0.71
CA LEU A 117 10.15 -1.87 0.52
C LEU A 117 11.63 -1.62 0.68
N LEU A 118 12.10 -0.60 0.00
CA LEU A 118 13.49 -0.17 0.07
C LEU A 118 13.53 1.30 0.46
N LYS A 119 14.54 1.67 1.23
CA LYS A 119 14.73 3.07 1.60
C LYS A 119 15.70 3.69 0.59
N VAL A 120 15.21 4.67 -0.14
CA VAL A 120 15.95 5.34 -1.21
C VAL A 120 15.89 6.83 -0.94
N ASP A 121 17.05 7.46 -0.76
CA ASP A 121 17.13 8.90 -0.45
C ASP A 121 16.24 9.29 0.73
N ASP A 122 16.31 8.51 1.80
CA ASP A 122 15.55 8.70 3.03
C ASP A 122 14.05 8.54 2.88
N LYS A 123 13.60 7.97 1.76
CA LYS A 123 12.18 7.70 1.54
C LYS A 123 11.95 6.23 1.29
N TRP A 124 10.89 5.73 1.86
CA TRP A 124 10.49 4.35 1.61
C TRP A 124 9.77 4.24 0.27
N LYS A 125 10.18 3.25 -0.51
CA LYS A 125 9.58 2.96 -1.81
C LYS A 125 9.25 1.48 -1.88
N MET A 126 8.16 1.15 -2.55
CA MET A 126 7.82 -0.25 -2.77
C MET A 126 8.72 -0.83 -3.85
N GLU A 127 9.18 -2.06 -3.67
CA GLU A 127 10.01 -2.70 -4.65
C GLU A 127 9.15 -3.21 -5.79
N SER A 128 9.56 -2.90 -7.02
CA SER A 128 8.77 -3.28 -8.20
C SER A 128 8.88 -4.77 -8.54
N GLY A 129 9.85 -5.46 -8.00
CA GLY A 129 10.07 -6.86 -8.27
C GLY A 129 10.91 -7.13 -9.52
N LYS A 130 11.36 -6.09 -10.18
CA LYS A 130 12.17 -6.25 -11.40
C LYS A 130 13.22 -5.19 -11.52
#